data_349ba14a199ba20dd013f124b79fc1ad
#
_entry.id   349ba14a199ba20dd013f124b79fc1ad
#
_cell.length_a   1.000
_cell.length_b   1.000
_cell.length_c   1.000
_cell.angle_alpha   90.00
_cell.angle_beta   90.00
_cell.angle_gamma   90.00
#
_symmetry.space_group_name_H-M   'P 1'
#
loop_
_entity.id
_entity.type
_entity.pdbx_description
1 polymer ?
#
loop_
_entity_poly.entity_id
_entity_poly.type
_entity_poly.pdbx_seq_one_letter_code
_entity_poly.pdbx_strand_id
1 'polypeptide(L)'
;GLKSNTTGQTIVSATADLNTAPDGFGIQSEYINQDTYPYLGTITAMSDYSGTGNSVGIVGTTATKVYESSKPVFNGRMALKVIAKAGTDKVAAADYQESIYFVLIPRF
;
A
#
# COMPACT_ATOMS: atom_id res chain seq x y z
N GLY A 1 7.64 5.94 8.68
CA GLY A 1 7.60 4.52 9.01
C GLY A 1 6.66 4.18 10.15
N LEU A 2 6.47 2.91 10.38
CA LEU A 2 5.72 2.45 11.55
C LEU A 2 6.56 2.69 12.81
N LYS A 3 6.05 3.48 13.72
CA LYS A 3 6.77 3.87 14.93
C LYS A 3 6.02 3.40 16.18
N SER A 4 6.76 2.82 17.13
CA SER A 4 6.26 2.51 18.44
C SER A 4 6.57 3.65 19.40
N ASN A 5 5.58 4.23 20.03
CA ASN A 5 5.78 5.25 21.06
C ASN A 5 6.35 4.63 22.33
N THR A 6 6.09 3.37 22.61
CA THR A 6 6.59 2.67 23.79
C THR A 6 8.09 2.39 23.70
N THR A 7 8.57 1.88 22.54
CA THR A 7 9.97 1.48 22.36
C THR A 7 10.81 2.53 21.65
N GLY A 8 10.18 3.48 20.94
CA GLY A 8 10.86 4.46 20.10
C GLY A 8 11.42 3.90 18.80
N GLN A 9 11.23 2.61 18.53
CA GLN A 9 11.74 1.97 17.30
C GLN A 9 10.82 2.21 16.13
N THR A 10 11.39 2.19 14.93
CA THR A 10 10.67 2.46 13.68
C THR A 10 10.90 1.31 12.70
N ILE A 11 9.82 0.86 12.06
CA ILE A 11 9.88 -0.06 10.93
C ILE A 11 9.72 0.79 9.66
N VAL A 12 10.74 0.79 8.81
CA VAL A 12 10.78 1.66 7.62
C VAL A 12 10.00 1.02 6.49
N SER A 13 9.23 1.84 5.76
CA SER A 13 8.51 1.36 4.57
C SER A 13 9.46 1.19 3.39
N ALA A 14 9.21 0.15 2.60
CA ALA A 14 9.97 -0.12 1.39
C ALA A 14 9.15 -0.93 0.40
N THR A 15 9.47 -0.79 -0.89
CA THR A 15 9.00 -1.72 -1.91
C THR A 15 9.86 -2.97 -1.82
N ALA A 16 9.29 -4.07 -1.35
CA ALA A 16 10.07 -5.27 -1.04
C ALA A 16 9.18 -6.51 -0.93
N ASP A 17 9.83 -7.66 -1.01
CA ASP A 17 9.22 -8.93 -0.61
C ASP A 17 9.58 -9.17 0.86
N LEU A 18 8.59 -9.11 1.73
CA LEU A 18 8.80 -9.25 3.17
C LEU A 18 9.12 -10.68 3.60
N ASN A 19 9.03 -11.67 2.71
CA ASN A 19 9.55 -13.00 2.98
C ASN A 19 11.07 -13.03 3.08
N THR A 20 11.74 -12.16 2.32
CA THR A 20 13.20 -12.11 2.25
C THR A 20 13.80 -10.90 2.95
N ALA A 21 13.06 -9.79 3.04
CA ALA A 21 13.54 -8.61 3.74
C ALA A 21 13.61 -8.87 5.26
N PRO A 22 14.61 -8.30 5.97
CA PRO A 22 14.73 -8.50 7.42
C PRO A 22 13.59 -7.83 8.19
N ASP A 23 13.14 -6.67 7.74
CA ASP A 23 11.96 -5.97 8.27
C ASP A 23 11.40 -5.04 7.20
N GLY A 24 10.27 -4.42 7.47
CA GLY A 24 9.67 -3.45 6.59
C GLY A 24 8.16 -3.46 6.68
N PHE A 25 7.53 -2.53 5.96
CA PHE A 25 6.09 -2.55 5.75
C PHE A 25 5.76 -1.85 4.44
N GLY A 26 4.56 -2.11 3.96
CA GLY A 26 4.06 -1.45 2.78
C GLY A 26 2.61 -1.84 2.53
N ILE A 27 2.11 -1.45 1.37
CA ILE A 27 0.75 -1.74 0.96
C ILE A 27 0.73 -2.60 -0.29
N GLN A 28 -0.35 -3.35 -0.44
CA GLN A 28 -0.58 -4.21 -1.59
C GLN A 28 -2.04 -4.11 -1.99
N SER A 29 -2.32 -4.02 -3.27
CA SER A 29 -3.68 -4.08 -3.77
C SER A 29 -4.26 -5.46 -3.49
N GLU A 30 -5.38 -5.51 -2.78
CA GLU A 30 -6.04 -6.76 -2.45
C GLU A 30 -7.09 -7.14 -3.50
N TYR A 31 -7.93 -6.16 -3.87
CA TYR A 31 -8.85 -6.38 -4.98
C TYR A 31 -9.29 -5.05 -5.60
N ILE A 32 -9.78 -5.15 -6.83
CA ILE A 32 -10.37 -4.04 -7.58
C ILE A 32 -11.72 -4.52 -8.10
N ASN A 33 -12.77 -3.70 -7.92
CA ASN A 33 -14.11 -3.96 -8.43
C ASN A 33 -14.69 -2.70 -9.02
N GLN A 34 -15.38 -2.81 -10.15
CA GLN A 34 -16.03 -1.69 -10.84
C GLN A 34 -17.08 -2.18 -11.81
N ASP A 35 -17.96 -1.27 -12.22
CA ASP A 35 -18.88 -1.56 -13.33
C ASP A 35 -18.12 -1.52 -14.67
N THR A 36 -18.48 -2.39 -15.57
CA THR A 36 -17.85 -2.52 -16.89
C THR A 36 -18.81 -2.10 -17.98
N TYR A 37 -18.43 -1.05 -18.71
CA TYR A 37 -19.17 -0.57 -19.88
C TYR A 37 -18.16 -0.17 -20.96
N PRO A 38 -18.55 -0.21 -22.26
CA PRO A 38 -17.60 0.06 -23.35
C PRO A 38 -16.92 1.43 -23.29
N TYR A 39 -17.56 2.43 -22.67
CA TYR A 39 -17.04 3.79 -22.58
C TYR A 39 -16.31 4.08 -21.27
N LEU A 40 -16.25 3.12 -20.36
CA LEU A 40 -15.56 3.29 -19.08
C LEU A 40 -14.13 2.79 -19.15
N GLY A 41 -13.32 3.31 -18.24
CA GLY A 41 -11.96 2.85 -18.02
C GLY A 41 -11.90 1.64 -17.10
N THR A 42 -10.70 1.12 -16.96
CA THR A 42 -10.40 0.03 -16.04
C THR A 42 -9.41 0.52 -15.00
N ILE A 43 -9.74 0.33 -13.72
CA ILE A 43 -8.83 0.66 -12.64
C ILE A 43 -7.69 -0.35 -12.65
N THR A 44 -6.47 0.14 -12.62
CA THR A 44 -5.27 -0.70 -12.60
C THR A 44 -4.38 -0.31 -11.44
N ALA A 45 -3.88 -1.30 -10.70
CA ALA A 45 -2.87 -1.05 -9.67
C ALA A 45 -1.51 -0.87 -10.33
N MET A 46 -0.71 0.07 -9.81
CA MET A 46 0.68 0.24 -10.27
C MET A 46 1.50 -0.99 -9.88
N SER A 47 2.57 -1.27 -10.64
CA SER A 47 3.34 -2.50 -10.51
C SER A 47 3.90 -2.73 -9.10
N ASP A 48 4.33 -1.69 -8.42
CA ASP A 48 4.87 -1.81 -7.05
C ASP A 48 3.83 -2.29 -6.05
N TYR A 49 2.54 -2.07 -6.34
CA TYR A 49 1.43 -2.37 -5.43
C TYR A 49 0.56 -3.54 -5.89
N SER A 50 0.89 -4.14 -7.02
CA SER A 50 0.11 -5.24 -7.62
C SER A 50 0.70 -6.62 -7.35
N GLY A 51 1.66 -6.73 -6.43
CA GLY A 51 2.29 -7.99 -6.07
C GLY A 51 1.35 -8.95 -5.35
N THR A 52 1.87 -10.13 -5.07
CA THR A 52 1.16 -11.19 -4.35
C THR A 52 1.96 -11.63 -3.12
N GLY A 53 1.34 -12.44 -2.27
CA GLY A 53 1.99 -12.93 -1.07
C GLY A 53 2.34 -11.79 -0.12
N ASN A 54 3.61 -11.64 0.22
CA ASN A 54 4.11 -10.61 1.13
C ASN A 54 4.90 -9.51 0.39
N SER A 55 4.70 -9.36 -0.92
CA SER A 55 5.31 -8.29 -1.71
C SER A 55 4.50 -7.01 -1.53
N VAL A 56 5.16 -5.93 -1.15
CA VAL A 56 4.53 -4.66 -0.83
C VAL A 56 5.20 -3.50 -1.55
N GLY A 57 4.43 -2.43 -1.76
CA GLY A 57 4.94 -1.17 -2.26
C GLY A 57 5.12 -0.16 -1.13
N ILE A 58 6.07 0.74 -1.31
CA ILE A 58 6.47 1.73 -0.31
C ILE A 58 5.36 2.74 -0.03
N VAL A 59 5.22 3.08 1.24
CA VAL A 59 4.44 4.23 1.71
C VAL A 59 5.45 5.27 2.19
N GLY A 60 5.77 6.21 1.33
CA GLY A 60 6.79 7.23 1.60
C GLY A 60 6.20 8.58 1.99
N THR A 61 7.06 9.57 2.10
CA THR A 61 6.66 10.95 2.41
C THR A 61 6.22 11.72 1.17
N THR A 62 6.47 11.19 -0.02
CA THR A 62 6.05 11.77 -1.30
C THR A 62 4.86 11.00 -1.83
N ALA A 63 3.85 11.73 -2.34
CA ALA A 63 2.68 11.08 -2.94
C ALA A 63 3.09 10.20 -4.12
N THR A 64 2.63 8.95 -4.11
CA THR A 64 2.92 7.97 -5.14
C THR A 64 1.61 7.41 -5.68
N LYS A 65 1.53 7.25 -7.00
CA LYS A 65 0.35 6.69 -7.64
C LYS A 65 0.25 5.19 -7.30
N VAL A 66 -0.89 4.78 -6.76
CA VAL A 66 -1.17 3.38 -6.42
C VAL A 66 -2.12 2.75 -7.44
N TYR A 67 -3.15 3.49 -7.84
CA TYR A 67 -4.13 3.07 -8.85
C TYR A 67 -4.29 4.15 -9.88
N GLU A 68 -4.66 3.75 -11.10
CA GLU A 68 -5.04 4.69 -12.15
C GLU A 68 -6.10 4.09 -13.07
N SER A 69 -6.78 4.98 -13.80
CA SER A 69 -7.65 4.62 -14.91
C SER A 69 -7.48 5.68 -16.00
N SER A 70 -7.42 5.26 -17.26
CA SER A 70 -7.27 6.18 -18.40
C SER A 70 -8.58 6.83 -18.82
N LYS A 71 -9.72 6.36 -18.31
CA LYS A 71 -11.06 6.85 -18.61
C LYS A 71 -11.87 6.91 -17.32
N PRO A 72 -13.02 7.62 -17.32
CA PRO A 72 -13.90 7.62 -16.16
C PRO A 72 -14.33 6.22 -15.72
N VAL A 73 -14.50 6.06 -14.41
CA VAL A 73 -14.88 4.79 -13.78
C VAL A 73 -16.19 5.00 -13.02
N PHE A 74 -17.03 3.98 -13.02
CA PHE A 74 -18.30 4.00 -12.32
C PHE A 74 -18.35 2.85 -11.30
N ASN A 75 -18.77 3.15 -10.07
CA ASN A 75 -18.79 2.20 -8.95
C ASN A 75 -17.43 1.53 -8.69
N GLY A 76 -16.35 2.30 -8.82
CA GLY A 76 -15.01 1.78 -8.54
C GLY A 76 -14.78 1.57 -7.06
N ARG A 77 -14.27 0.39 -6.70
CA ARG A 77 -13.91 0.04 -5.33
C ARG A 77 -12.60 -0.71 -5.34
N MET A 78 -11.71 -0.34 -4.43
CA MET A 78 -10.42 -0.98 -4.26
C MET A 78 -10.20 -1.26 -2.78
N ALA A 79 -9.59 -2.39 -2.47
CA ALA A 79 -9.14 -2.69 -1.13
C ALA A 79 -7.62 -2.81 -1.11
N LEU A 80 -7.03 -2.19 -0.11
CA LEU A 80 -5.59 -2.25 0.14
C LEU A 80 -5.32 -3.09 1.38
N LYS A 81 -4.25 -3.84 1.33
CA LYS A 81 -3.76 -4.62 2.46
C LYS A 81 -2.45 -4.00 2.92
N VAL A 82 -2.32 -3.81 4.23
CA VAL A 82 -1.06 -3.37 4.84
C VAL A 82 -0.38 -4.59 5.41
N ILE A 83 0.89 -4.80 5.06
CA ILE A 83 1.69 -5.91 5.54
C ILE A 83 2.94 -5.34 6.19
N ALA A 84 3.27 -5.82 7.37
CA ALA A 84 4.44 -5.37 8.11
C ALA A 84 5.20 -6.57 8.67
N LYS A 85 6.53 -6.43 8.76
CA LYS A 85 7.42 -7.41 9.36
C LYS A 85 8.41 -6.69 10.26
N ALA A 86 8.47 -7.10 11.51
CA ALA A 86 9.48 -6.60 12.45
C ALA A 86 10.69 -7.53 12.41
N GLY A 87 11.88 -6.93 12.29
CA GLY A 87 13.12 -7.68 12.34
C GLY A 87 13.47 -8.13 13.76
N THR A 88 14.47 -9.00 13.88
CA THR A 88 14.92 -9.52 15.18
C THR A 88 15.55 -8.43 16.06
N ASP A 89 15.95 -7.31 15.46
CA ASP A 89 16.49 -6.15 16.16
C ASP A 89 15.41 -5.17 16.65
N LYS A 90 14.12 -5.47 16.40
CA LYS A 90 13.01 -4.67 16.86
C LYS A 90 12.39 -5.29 18.09
N VAL A 91 12.09 -4.45 19.08
CA VAL A 91 11.39 -4.91 20.28
C VAL A 91 9.91 -5.10 19.95
N ALA A 92 9.34 -6.22 20.38
CA ALA A 92 7.93 -6.48 20.19
C ALA A 92 7.10 -5.42 20.91
N ALA A 93 6.14 -4.82 20.20
CA ALA A 93 5.24 -3.83 20.74
C ALA A 93 3.92 -3.89 19.98
N ALA A 94 2.84 -3.53 20.67
CA ALA A 94 1.51 -3.51 20.07
C ALA A 94 1.13 -2.13 19.50
N ASP A 95 1.98 -1.12 19.66
CA ASP A 95 1.67 0.27 19.35
C ASP A 95 2.43 0.84 18.15
N TYR A 96 2.93 -0.02 17.25
CA TYR A 96 3.47 0.46 15.97
C TYR A 96 2.34 1.07 15.14
N GLN A 97 2.55 2.30 14.68
CA GLN A 97 1.51 3.01 13.93
C GLN A 97 2.11 3.96 12.90
N GLU A 98 1.31 4.24 11.88
CA GLU A 98 1.60 5.22 10.83
C GLU A 98 0.28 5.80 10.34
N SER A 99 0.31 7.06 9.90
CA SER A 99 -0.83 7.67 9.22
C SER A 99 -0.59 7.65 7.71
N ILE A 100 -1.55 7.10 6.98
CA ILE A 100 -1.49 7.01 5.53
C ILE A 100 -2.58 7.91 4.95
N TYR A 101 -2.21 8.81 4.05
CA TYR A 101 -3.13 9.74 3.41
C TYR A 101 -3.34 9.35 1.95
N PHE A 102 -4.60 9.27 1.55
CA PHE A 102 -4.98 8.98 0.17
C PHE A 102 -5.50 10.24 -0.50
N VAL A 103 -5.00 10.51 -1.70
CA VAL A 103 -5.42 11.66 -2.50
C VAL A 103 -6.03 11.13 -3.79
N LEU A 104 -7.27 11.56 -4.06
CA LEU A 104 -7.94 11.25 -5.32
C LEU A 104 -7.76 12.43 -6.28
N ILE A 105 -7.15 12.17 -7.42
CA ILE A 105 -6.99 13.16 -8.48
C ILE A 105 -7.94 12.81 -9.60
N PRO A 106 -8.99 13.64 -9.84
CA PRO A 106 -9.94 13.37 -10.92
C PRO A 106 -9.27 13.41 -12.29
N ARG A 107 -9.78 12.57 -13.21
CA ARG A 107 -9.35 12.55 -14.59
C ARG A 107 -10.55 12.74 -15.50
N PHE A 108 -10.45 13.75 -16.35
CA PHE A 108 -11.54 14.15 -17.23
C PHE A 108 -11.26 13.78 -18.67
#